data_ee6f1be5610159a560827e4fb575099c
#
_entry.id   ee6f1be5610159a560827e4fb575099c
#
_cell.length_a   1.000
_cell.length_b   1.000
_cell.length_c   1.000
_cell.angle_alpha   90.00
_cell.angle_beta   90.00
_cell.angle_gamma   90.00
#
_symmetry.space_group_name_H-M   'P 1'
#
loop_
_entity.id
_entity.type
_entity.pdbx_description
1 polymer ?
#
loop_
_entity_poly.entity_id
_entity_poly.type
_entity_poly.pdbx_seq_one_letter_code
_entity_poly.pdbx_strand_id
1 'polypeptide(L)'
;VYPYFSMGYKSWMNQSAEFNERLNAVVAKSITPYQKTEEYYKNKNLKDSTFLISKNSPRTWTTVSADFEGEGGLNNPDQIQDNYLSCQAAVYETPVAVMQFQARLSPKDSIKQEFVFGAIKNLDELEVIKNKYFSTDSNMRDIKHEYQQYIEQSLDTLKLKCEDKEFSNFANTWLPRQVFYHGAANRLTTDPQTRNYFQDNMGLSFIDPLRARSAFLNAVKQQSVNGAMPDGILLHAEASLKYINQIPHADHGVWLTIFLQTYLDETNDVNLLTNTLPFIDSP
;
A
#
# COMPACT_ATOMS: atom_id res chain seq x y z
N VAL A 1 -22.48 -5.94 -11.65
CA VAL A 1 -21.58 -5.48 -10.58
C VAL A 1 -20.40 -4.79 -11.22
N TYR A 2 -20.07 -3.63 -10.69
CA TYR A 2 -18.98 -2.78 -11.19
C TYR A 2 -18.06 -2.45 -10.01
N PRO A 3 -17.10 -3.34 -9.66
CA PRO A 3 -16.06 -2.91 -8.75
C PRO A 3 -15.29 -1.74 -9.39
N TYR A 4 -15.19 -0.66 -8.64
CA TYR A 4 -14.52 0.55 -9.04
C TYR A 4 -13.39 0.85 -8.05
N PHE A 5 -12.17 0.98 -8.55
CA PHE A 5 -11.01 1.32 -7.76
C PHE A 5 -10.22 2.44 -8.44
N SER A 6 -9.95 3.51 -7.71
CA SER A 6 -8.99 4.51 -8.14
C SER A 6 -7.58 3.89 -8.14
N MET A 7 -6.89 4.00 -9.27
CA MET A 7 -5.58 3.37 -9.45
C MET A 7 -4.43 4.37 -9.41
N GLY A 8 -4.72 5.65 -9.18
CA GLY A 8 -3.69 6.67 -9.15
C GLY A 8 -4.18 8.03 -8.62
N TYR A 9 -3.29 9.01 -8.60
CA TYR A 9 -3.56 10.36 -8.14
C TYR A 9 -4.10 11.25 -9.26
N LYS A 10 -5.20 11.96 -9.01
CA LYS A 10 -5.80 12.90 -9.99
C LYS A 10 -4.86 14.01 -10.46
N SER A 11 -3.89 14.41 -9.65
CA SER A 11 -2.93 15.47 -9.98
C SER A 11 -1.74 15.00 -10.82
N TRP A 12 -1.60 13.69 -11.05
CA TRP A 12 -0.45 13.13 -11.77
C TRP A 12 -0.88 12.65 -13.15
N MET A 13 -0.59 13.47 -14.16
CA MET A 13 -0.99 13.23 -15.56
C MET A 13 -0.22 12.11 -16.26
N ASN A 14 0.85 11.57 -15.66
CA ASN A 14 1.71 10.57 -16.30
C ASN A 14 1.39 9.17 -15.83
N GLN A 15 0.14 8.83 -15.85
CA GLN A 15 -0.35 7.53 -15.44
C GLN A 15 -0.94 6.82 -16.64
N SER A 16 -0.83 5.50 -16.65
CA SER A 16 -1.47 4.64 -17.62
C SER A 16 -2.00 3.39 -16.93
N ALA A 17 -3.08 2.85 -17.43
CA ALA A 17 -3.60 1.57 -16.99
C ALA A 17 -4.11 0.77 -18.17
N GLU A 18 -3.89 -0.53 -18.12
CA GLU A 18 -4.31 -1.47 -19.13
C GLU A 18 -4.94 -2.73 -18.51
N PHE A 19 -5.79 -3.41 -19.23
CA PHE A 19 -6.34 -4.69 -18.83
C PHE A 19 -5.52 -5.84 -19.44
N ASN A 20 -5.05 -6.73 -18.59
CA ASN A 20 -4.38 -7.96 -19.00
C ASN A 20 -5.38 -9.12 -19.02
N GLU A 21 -5.78 -9.55 -20.20
CA GLU A 21 -6.78 -10.62 -20.40
C GLU A 21 -6.32 -11.97 -19.82
N ARG A 22 -5.03 -12.32 -19.95
CA ARG A 22 -4.48 -13.59 -19.44
C ARG A 22 -4.61 -13.70 -17.91
N LEU A 23 -4.45 -12.58 -17.24
CA LEU A 23 -4.49 -12.53 -15.77
C LEU A 23 -5.84 -12.10 -15.22
N ASN A 24 -6.76 -11.58 -16.03
CA ASN A 24 -7.99 -10.91 -15.62
C ASN A 24 -7.70 -9.72 -14.67
N ALA A 25 -6.74 -8.90 -15.03
CA ALA A 25 -6.24 -7.84 -14.17
C ALA A 25 -6.14 -6.50 -14.89
N VAL A 26 -6.55 -5.44 -14.20
CA VAL A 26 -6.12 -4.07 -14.54
C VAL A 26 -4.79 -3.82 -13.85
N VAL A 27 -3.82 -3.31 -14.60
CA VAL A 27 -2.51 -2.90 -14.08
C VAL A 27 -2.27 -1.44 -14.43
N ALA A 28 -2.08 -0.62 -13.41
CA ALA A 28 -1.75 0.79 -13.56
C ALA A 28 -0.29 1.05 -13.23
N LYS A 29 0.32 1.94 -14.00
CA LYS A 29 1.72 2.34 -13.87
C LYS A 29 1.81 3.86 -13.82
N SER A 30 2.74 4.34 -13.01
CA SER A 30 3.10 5.75 -12.93
C SER A 30 4.42 5.94 -13.69
N ILE A 31 4.46 6.86 -14.65
CA ILE A 31 5.69 7.25 -15.33
C ILE A 31 6.08 8.62 -14.80
N THR A 32 7.23 8.72 -14.14
CA THR A 32 7.72 10.00 -13.61
C THR A 32 8.42 10.76 -14.74
N PRO A 33 7.88 11.91 -15.20
CA PRO A 33 8.29 12.55 -16.46
C PRO A 33 9.64 13.25 -16.38
N TYR A 34 10.17 13.47 -15.19
CA TYR A 34 11.38 14.27 -14.97
C TYR A 34 12.57 13.45 -14.48
N GLN A 35 12.52 12.13 -14.60
CA GLN A 35 13.68 11.29 -14.30
C GLN A 35 14.66 11.33 -15.46
N LYS A 36 15.95 11.46 -15.14
CA LYS A 36 17.00 11.19 -16.11
C LYS A 36 16.88 9.73 -16.58
N THR A 37 17.19 9.46 -17.83
CA THR A 37 17.10 8.11 -18.40
C THR A 37 17.79 7.05 -17.55
N GLU A 38 18.94 7.41 -16.96
CA GLU A 38 19.71 6.54 -16.06
C GLU A 38 18.94 6.21 -14.76
N GLU A 39 18.24 7.18 -14.20
CA GLU A 39 17.40 6.99 -12.99
C GLU A 39 16.16 6.16 -13.29
N TYR A 40 15.57 6.33 -14.48
CA TYR A 40 14.44 5.51 -14.92
C TYR A 40 14.82 4.02 -14.94
N TYR A 41 15.99 3.67 -15.49
CA TYR A 41 16.43 2.28 -15.53
C TYR A 41 16.73 1.69 -14.15
N LYS A 42 17.17 2.48 -13.18
CA LYS A 42 17.37 2.04 -11.80
C LYS A 42 16.04 1.74 -11.10
N ASN A 43 15.02 2.54 -11.36
CA ASN A 43 13.75 2.48 -10.67
C ASN A 43 12.69 1.57 -11.32
N LYS A 44 12.91 1.14 -12.58
CA LYS A 44 11.92 0.34 -13.33
C LYS A 44 11.52 -1.00 -12.68
N ASN A 45 12.35 -1.52 -11.78
CA ASN A 45 12.10 -2.79 -11.09
C ASN A 45 11.48 -2.60 -9.70
N LEU A 46 11.22 -1.37 -9.26
CA LEU A 46 10.54 -1.10 -7.99
C LEU A 46 9.05 -1.38 -8.13
N LYS A 47 8.38 -1.62 -6.98
CA LYS A 47 6.92 -1.80 -6.92
C LYS A 47 6.20 -0.47 -7.10
N ASP A 48 6.16 0.02 -8.30
CA ASP A 48 5.45 1.26 -8.67
C ASP A 48 4.22 1.02 -9.54
N SER A 49 3.88 -0.25 -9.76
CA SER A 49 2.64 -0.65 -10.43
C SER A 49 1.61 -1.10 -9.41
N THR A 50 0.36 -0.68 -9.60
CA THR A 50 -0.80 -1.15 -8.82
C THR A 50 -1.67 -2.06 -9.69
N PHE A 51 -2.36 -2.99 -9.07
CA PHE A 51 -3.23 -3.91 -9.79
C PHE A 51 -4.55 -4.14 -9.08
N LEU A 52 -5.58 -4.43 -9.86
CA LEU A 52 -6.81 -5.08 -9.45
C LEU A 52 -6.97 -6.35 -10.27
N ILE A 53 -6.98 -7.52 -9.64
CA ILE A 53 -7.19 -8.80 -10.31
C ILE A 53 -8.50 -9.43 -9.87
N SER A 54 -9.23 -10.03 -10.80
CA SER A 54 -10.45 -10.80 -10.56
C SER A 54 -10.20 -12.29 -10.75
N LYS A 55 -10.84 -13.12 -9.91
CA LYS A 55 -10.86 -14.57 -10.08
C LYS A 55 -11.50 -14.97 -11.40
N ASN A 56 -12.64 -14.34 -11.72
CA ASN A 56 -13.39 -14.60 -12.95
C ASN A 56 -13.09 -13.55 -14.01
N SER A 57 -13.20 -13.93 -15.27
CA SER A 57 -13.07 -12.98 -16.38
C SER A 57 -14.25 -12.00 -16.41
N PRO A 58 -14.00 -10.69 -16.46
CA PRO A 58 -15.06 -9.72 -16.68
C PRO A 58 -15.62 -9.86 -18.11
N ARG A 59 -16.87 -9.44 -18.29
CA ARG A 59 -17.48 -9.35 -19.62
C ARG A 59 -16.87 -8.22 -20.44
N THR A 60 -16.74 -7.06 -19.82
CA THR A 60 -16.07 -5.87 -20.36
C THR A 60 -15.38 -5.13 -19.22
N TRP A 61 -14.56 -4.16 -19.57
CA TRP A 61 -13.75 -3.41 -18.63
C TRP A 61 -13.52 -1.99 -19.16
N THR A 62 -13.10 -1.08 -18.29
CA THR A 62 -12.50 0.19 -18.69
C THR A 62 -11.49 0.64 -17.63
N THR A 63 -10.48 1.39 -18.07
CA THR A 63 -9.53 2.00 -17.15
C THR A 63 -9.54 3.53 -17.24
N VAL A 64 -10.43 4.10 -18.04
CA VAL A 64 -10.61 5.54 -18.22
C VAL A 64 -11.67 6.06 -17.26
N SER A 65 -11.26 6.85 -16.27
CA SER A 65 -12.17 7.41 -15.26
C SER A 65 -13.23 8.30 -15.87
N ALA A 66 -12.80 9.22 -16.75
CA ALA A 66 -13.70 10.19 -17.36
C ALA A 66 -14.82 9.54 -18.18
N ASP A 67 -14.50 8.47 -18.94
CA ASP A 67 -15.47 7.73 -19.73
C ASP A 67 -16.47 6.98 -18.86
N PHE A 68 -15.99 6.37 -17.75
CA PHE A 68 -16.88 5.63 -16.88
C PHE A 68 -17.83 6.54 -16.11
N GLU A 69 -17.28 7.60 -15.52
CA GLU A 69 -18.04 8.52 -14.69
C GLU A 69 -18.96 9.43 -15.51
N GLY A 70 -18.47 9.94 -16.65
CA GLY A 70 -19.19 10.88 -17.47
C GLY A 70 -19.64 12.14 -16.70
N GLU A 71 -20.76 12.72 -17.07
CA GLU A 71 -21.34 13.89 -16.37
C GLU A 71 -21.99 13.50 -15.04
N GLY A 72 -22.42 12.24 -14.88
CA GLY A 72 -23.05 11.75 -13.66
C GLY A 72 -22.08 11.53 -12.48
N GLY A 73 -20.78 11.51 -12.75
CA GLY A 73 -19.74 11.29 -11.75
C GLY A 73 -19.87 9.95 -11.01
N LEU A 74 -19.17 9.80 -9.89
CA LEU A 74 -19.15 8.55 -9.11
C LEU A 74 -20.52 8.15 -8.53
N ASN A 75 -21.41 9.10 -8.29
CA ASN A 75 -22.72 8.82 -7.70
C ASN A 75 -23.71 8.21 -8.73
N ASN A 76 -23.52 8.50 -9.99
CA ASN A 76 -24.36 7.97 -11.08
C ASN A 76 -23.54 7.88 -12.39
N PRO A 77 -22.53 7.00 -12.45
CA PRO A 77 -21.67 6.90 -13.62
C PRO A 77 -22.45 6.60 -14.90
N ASP A 78 -22.17 7.32 -15.97
CA ASP A 78 -22.94 7.21 -17.22
C ASP A 78 -22.83 5.81 -17.82
N GLN A 79 -21.67 5.16 -17.77
CA GLN A 79 -21.47 3.81 -18.32
C GLN A 79 -22.18 2.69 -17.55
N ILE A 80 -22.77 2.93 -16.37
CA ILE A 80 -23.62 1.93 -15.71
C ILE A 80 -24.89 1.65 -16.53
N GLN A 81 -25.36 2.63 -17.29
CA GLN A 81 -26.53 2.50 -18.15
C GLN A 81 -26.23 1.71 -19.45
N ASP A 82 -24.95 1.55 -19.78
CA ASP A 82 -24.52 0.89 -20.98
C ASP A 82 -24.49 -0.63 -20.79
N ASN A 83 -24.83 -1.35 -21.88
CA ASN A 83 -24.71 -2.82 -21.87
C ASN A 83 -23.27 -3.31 -21.82
N TYR A 84 -22.31 -2.47 -22.20
CA TYR A 84 -20.88 -2.76 -22.28
C TYR A 84 -20.06 -1.56 -21.91
N LEU A 85 -18.97 -1.78 -21.15
CA LEU A 85 -17.95 -0.78 -20.94
C LEU A 85 -17.10 -0.59 -22.20
N SER A 86 -16.39 0.53 -22.31
CA SER A 86 -15.66 0.94 -23.51
C SER A 86 -14.48 0.04 -23.90
N CYS A 87 -13.99 -0.81 -23.00
CA CYS A 87 -12.78 -1.62 -23.15
C CYS A 87 -11.55 -0.77 -23.54
N GLN A 88 -11.44 0.43 -22.98
CA GLN A 88 -10.35 1.36 -23.27
C GLN A 88 -9.32 1.42 -22.14
N ALA A 89 -8.06 1.55 -22.56
CA ALA A 89 -6.91 1.75 -21.68
C ALA A 89 -6.67 3.24 -21.43
N ALA A 90 -6.44 3.59 -20.18
CA ALA A 90 -6.05 4.95 -19.79
C ALA A 90 -4.59 5.23 -20.16
N VAL A 91 -4.34 6.36 -20.82
CA VAL A 91 -3.00 6.79 -21.23
C VAL A 91 -2.85 8.28 -20.92
N TYR A 92 -1.92 8.63 -20.05
CA TYR A 92 -1.69 10.00 -19.58
C TYR A 92 -2.92 10.68 -18.96
N GLU A 93 -3.68 9.92 -18.20
CA GLU A 93 -4.87 10.39 -17.51
C GLU A 93 -5.05 9.67 -16.17
N THR A 94 -6.03 10.06 -15.37
CA THR A 94 -6.32 9.40 -14.09
C THR A 94 -6.89 8.00 -14.35
N PRO A 95 -6.18 6.93 -14.00
CA PRO A 95 -6.65 5.59 -14.25
C PRO A 95 -7.62 5.10 -13.18
N VAL A 96 -8.56 4.27 -13.60
CA VAL A 96 -9.44 3.49 -12.73
C VAL A 96 -9.39 2.03 -13.14
N ALA A 97 -9.84 1.15 -12.27
CA ALA A 97 -10.13 -0.24 -12.64
C ALA A 97 -11.62 -0.47 -12.51
N VAL A 98 -12.30 -0.61 -13.62
CA VAL A 98 -13.71 -0.97 -13.67
C VAL A 98 -13.87 -2.24 -14.47
N MET A 99 -14.53 -3.25 -13.89
CA MET A 99 -14.80 -4.54 -14.52
C MET A 99 -16.31 -4.81 -14.49
N GLN A 100 -16.88 -5.18 -15.61
CA GLN A 100 -18.30 -5.53 -15.70
C GLN A 100 -18.49 -7.03 -15.60
N PHE A 101 -19.34 -7.47 -14.68
CA PHE A 101 -19.75 -8.86 -14.56
C PHE A 101 -21.26 -8.95 -14.74
N GLN A 102 -21.69 -9.89 -15.55
CA GLN A 102 -23.10 -10.16 -15.76
C GLN A 102 -23.42 -11.59 -15.33
N ALA A 103 -24.48 -11.74 -14.56
CA ALA A 103 -24.99 -13.04 -14.14
C ALA A 103 -26.50 -13.06 -14.18
N ARG A 104 -27.06 -14.25 -14.48
CA ARG A 104 -28.49 -14.53 -14.33
C ARG A 104 -28.66 -15.36 -13.07
N LEU A 105 -29.45 -14.87 -12.14
CA LEU A 105 -29.72 -15.54 -10.86
C LEU A 105 -31.16 -16.04 -10.84
N SER A 106 -31.35 -17.30 -10.45
CA SER A 106 -32.66 -17.85 -10.09
C SER A 106 -33.02 -17.45 -8.64
N PRO A 107 -34.30 -17.53 -8.25
CA PRO A 107 -34.66 -17.28 -6.87
C PRO A 107 -33.84 -18.11 -5.87
N LYS A 108 -33.27 -17.46 -4.87
CA LYS A 108 -32.35 -18.02 -3.85
C LYS A 108 -30.93 -18.32 -4.33
N ASP A 109 -30.58 -18.11 -5.61
CA ASP A 109 -29.20 -18.22 -6.07
C ASP A 109 -28.37 -17.03 -5.60
N SER A 110 -27.07 -17.26 -5.46
CA SER A 110 -26.07 -16.22 -5.15
C SER A 110 -24.87 -16.37 -6.06
N ILE A 111 -24.22 -15.27 -6.37
CA ILE A 111 -22.95 -15.26 -7.07
C ILE A 111 -21.91 -14.58 -6.18
N LYS A 112 -20.71 -15.17 -6.12
CA LYS A 112 -19.56 -14.62 -5.40
C LYS A 112 -18.53 -14.16 -6.40
N GLN A 113 -18.08 -12.91 -6.24
CA GLN A 113 -16.96 -12.35 -6.99
C GLN A 113 -15.82 -12.06 -6.02
N GLU A 114 -14.62 -12.48 -6.41
CA GLU A 114 -13.41 -12.35 -5.59
C GLU A 114 -12.39 -11.49 -6.33
N PHE A 115 -11.84 -10.50 -5.61
CA PHE A 115 -10.88 -9.56 -6.13
C PHE A 115 -9.69 -9.45 -5.17
N VAL A 116 -8.50 -9.19 -5.74
CA VAL A 116 -7.31 -8.81 -4.98
C VAL A 116 -6.78 -7.50 -5.56
N PHE A 117 -6.46 -6.56 -4.69
CA PHE A 117 -5.87 -5.27 -5.02
C PHE A 117 -4.52 -5.13 -4.31
N GLY A 118 -3.52 -4.53 -4.97
CA GLY A 118 -2.21 -4.34 -4.37
C GLY A 118 -1.19 -3.69 -5.28
N ALA A 119 0.08 -3.79 -4.89
CA ALA A 119 1.22 -3.32 -5.66
C ALA A 119 2.09 -4.50 -6.12
N ILE A 120 2.72 -4.34 -7.28
CA ILE A 120 3.60 -5.35 -7.90
C ILE A 120 4.81 -4.70 -8.57
N LYS A 121 5.89 -5.46 -8.72
CA LYS A 121 7.03 -5.08 -9.55
C LYS A 121 6.79 -5.36 -11.04
N ASN A 122 6.19 -6.51 -11.35
CA ASN A 122 6.00 -6.99 -12.72
C ASN A 122 4.83 -7.99 -12.81
N LEU A 123 4.52 -8.42 -14.02
CA LEU A 123 3.42 -9.36 -14.28
C LEU A 123 3.70 -10.78 -13.77
N ASP A 124 4.96 -11.20 -13.63
CA ASP A 124 5.29 -12.52 -13.09
C ASP A 124 4.91 -12.59 -11.60
N GLU A 125 5.17 -11.52 -10.84
CA GLU A 125 4.69 -11.41 -9.45
C GLU A 125 3.16 -11.46 -9.37
N LEU A 126 2.46 -10.84 -10.34
CA LEU A 126 1.00 -10.90 -10.39
C LEU A 126 0.48 -12.32 -10.66
N GLU A 127 1.17 -13.10 -11.46
CA GLU A 127 0.83 -14.52 -11.68
C GLU A 127 1.00 -15.35 -10.41
N VAL A 128 2.06 -15.12 -9.65
CA VAL A 128 2.25 -15.74 -8.32
C VAL A 128 1.12 -15.37 -7.37
N ILE A 129 0.73 -14.11 -7.35
CA ILE A 129 -0.40 -13.60 -6.55
C ILE A 129 -1.70 -14.28 -6.97
N LYS A 130 -1.98 -14.33 -8.28
CA LYS A 130 -3.17 -15.02 -8.82
C LYS A 130 -3.26 -16.46 -8.33
N ASN A 131 -2.17 -17.20 -8.44
CA ASN A 131 -2.10 -18.59 -8.00
C ASN A 131 -2.27 -18.73 -6.48
N LYS A 132 -1.64 -17.85 -5.70
CA LYS A 132 -1.76 -17.84 -4.24
C LYS A 132 -3.20 -17.64 -3.77
N TYR A 133 -3.93 -16.73 -4.38
CA TYR A 133 -5.25 -16.31 -3.87
C TYR A 133 -6.43 -17.04 -4.52
N PHE A 134 -6.28 -17.53 -5.76
CA PHE A 134 -7.40 -18.06 -6.53
C PHE A 134 -7.27 -19.52 -6.97
N SER A 135 -6.19 -20.22 -6.59
CA SER A 135 -6.01 -21.63 -7.01
C SER A 135 -7.03 -22.57 -6.40
N THR A 136 -7.54 -22.27 -5.22
CA THR A 136 -8.63 -23.04 -4.57
C THR A 136 -9.65 -22.10 -3.92
N ASP A 137 -10.88 -22.60 -3.69
CA ASP A 137 -11.92 -21.82 -3.03
C ASP A 137 -11.68 -21.61 -1.53
N SER A 138 -10.79 -22.39 -0.93
CA SER A 138 -10.38 -22.24 0.48
C SER A 138 -9.39 -21.09 0.69
N ASN A 139 -8.51 -20.81 -0.28
CA ASN A 139 -7.39 -19.88 -0.09
C ASN A 139 -7.82 -18.50 0.44
N MET A 140 -8.91 -17.93 -0.09
CA MET A 140 -9.39 -16.63 0.40
C MET A 140 -9.94 -16.68 1.83
N ARG A 141 -10.50 -17.81 2.25
CA ARG A 141 -10.96 -18.00 3.64
C ARG A 141 -9.80 -18.19 4.59
N ASP A 142 -8.83 -18.98 4.19
CA ASP A 142 -7.64 -19.30 4.99
C ASP A 142 -6.80 -18.02 5.21
N ILE A 143 -6.59 -17.22 4.17
CA ILE A 143 -5.89 -15.93 4.25
C ILE A 143 -6.63 -14.93 5.13
N LYS A 144 -7.97 -14.89 5.05
CA LYS A 144 -8.77 -14.04 5.94
C LYS A 144 -8.59 -14.48 7.40
N HIS A 145 -8.55 -15.78 7.65
CA HIS A 145 -8.34 -16.32 8.99
C HIS A 145 -6.91 -16.02 9.49
N GLU A 146 -5.89 -16.25 8.68
CA GLU A 146 -4.49 -15.88 8.99
C GLU A 146 -4.37 -14.39 9.33
N TYR A 147 -5.00 -13.52 8.52
CA TYR A 147 -5.00 -12.09 8.79
C TYR A 147 -5.73 -11.74 10.10
N GLN A 148 -6.85 -12.38 10.39
CA GLN A 148 -7.55 -12.18 11.65
C GLN A 148 -6.69 -12.60 12.85
N GLN A 149 -6.03 -13.77 12.78
CA GLN A 149 -5.10 -14.22 13.81
C GLN A 149 -3.93 -13.25 14.00
N TYR A 150 -3.35 -12.75 12.91
CA TYR A 150 -2.28 -11.75 12.97
C TYR A 150 -2.72 -10.47 13.69
N ILE A 151 -3.92 -9.96 13.37
CA ILE A 151 -4.48 -8.78 14.05
C ILE A 151 -4.80 -9.08 15.52
N GLU A 152 -5.41 -10.23 15.83
CA GLU A 152 -5.75 -10.62 17.20
C GLU A 152 -4.51 -10.76 18.09
N GLN A 153 -3.45 -11.41 17.62
CA GLN A 153 -2.19 -11.53 18.34
C GLN A 153 -1.59 -10.15 18.68
N SER A 154 -1.69 -9.22 17.76
CA SER A 154 -1.19 -7.86 17.98
C SER A 154 -2.10 -7.03 18.88
N LEU A 155 -3.41 -7.27 18.86
CA LEU A 155 -4.40 -6.60 19.71
C LEU A 155 -4.32 -7.04 21.19
N ASP A 156 -3.77 -8.20 21.47
CA ASP A 156 -3.60 -8.69 22.85
C ASP A 156 -2.51 -7.92 23.62
N THR A 157 -1.65 -7.18 22.92
CA THR A 157 -0.59 -6.36 23.52
C THR A 157 -1.13 -5.11 24.20
N LEU A 158 -2.14 -4.47 23.59
CA LEU A 158 -2.79 -3.28 24.14
C LEU A 158 -4.31 -3.46 24.09
N LYS A 159 -4.95 -3.64 25.25
CA LYS A 159 -6.40 -3.88 25.36
C LYS A 159 -7.05 -2.94 26.35
N LEU A 160 -7.89 -2.06 25.84
CA LEU A 160 -8.69 -1.16 26.64
C LEU A 160 -10.05 -1.81 26.97
N LYS A 161 -10.44 -1.75 28.26
CA LYS A 161 -11.78 -2.12 28.72
C LYS A 161 -12.43 -0.90 29.36
N CYS A 162 -13.54 -0.44 28.78
CA CYS A 162 -14.35 0.63 29.36
C CYS A 162 -15.84 0.34 29.07
N GLU A 163 -16.71 1.11 29.71
CA GLU A 163 -18.18 0.97 29.55
C GLU A 163 -18.65 1.44 28.16
N ASP A 164 -17.97 2.40 27.57
CA ASP A 164 -18.24 2.85 26.20
C ASP A 164 -17.77 1.81 25.19
N LYS A 165 -18.73 1.12 24.56
CA LYS A 165 -18.48 0.07 23.58
C LYS A 165 -17.93 0.62 22.26
N GLU A 166 -18.34 1.81 21.85
CA GLU A 166 -17.85 2.43 20.61
C GLU A 166 -16.40 2.83 20.76
N PHE A 167 -16.05 3.45 21.87
CA PHE A 167 -14.66 3.78 22.17
C PHE A 167 -13.79 2.53 22.35
N SER A 168 -14.30 1.49 23.02
CA SER A 168 -13.59 0.20 23.13
C SER A 168 -13.33 -0.44 21.75
N ASN A 169 -14.30 -0.42 20.85
CA ASN A 169 -14.13 -0.91 19.48
C ASN A 169 -13.14 -0.06 18.69
N PHE A 170 -13.23 1.26 18.80
CA PHE A 170 -12.28 2.17 18.17
C PHE A 170 -10.84 1.88 18.64
N ALA A 171 -10.60 1.88 19.95
CA ALA A 171 -9.28 1.71 20.53
C ALA A 171 -8.69 0.31 20.31
N ASN A 172 -9.51 -0.74 20.38
CA ASN A 172 -9.04 -2.13 20.29
C ASN A 172 -9.05 -2.71 18.88
N THR A 173 -9.75 -2.10 17.92
CA THR A 173 -9.88 -2.66 16.57
C THR A 173 -9.42 -1.69 15.50
N TRP A 174 -10.03 -0.52 15.44
CA TRP A 174 -9.78 0.40 14.33
C TRP A 174 -8.40 1.07 14.44
N LEU A 175 -8.06 1.60 15.61
CA LEU A 175 -6.81 2.32 15.83
C LEU A 175 -5.56 1.44 15.60
N PRO A 176 -5.45 0.22 16.18
CA PRO A 176 -4.34 -0.68 15.90
C PRO A 176 -4.22 -1.04 14.41
N ARG A 177 -5.34 -1.25 13.73
CA ARG A 177 -5.35 -1.49 12.28
C ARG A 177 -4.73 -0.33 11.50
N GLN A 178 -5.05 0.93 11.87
CA GLN A 178 -4.44 2.09 11.20
C GLN A 178 -2.92 2.11 11.43
N VAL A 179 -2.46 1.86 12.65
CA VAL A 179 -1.03 1.78 12.96
C VAL A 179 -0.34 0.71 12.10
N PHE A 180 -0.93 -0.49 12.00
CA PHE A 180 -0.38 -1.55 11.14
C PHE A 180 -0.33 -1.16 9.68
N TYR A 181 -1.40 -0.57 9.14
CA TYR A 181 -1.44 -0.17 7.75
C TYR A 181 -0.42 0.92 7.45
N HIS A 182 -0.29 1.93 8.29
CA HIS A 182 0.70 2.98 8.10
C HIS A 182 2.13 2.43 8.13
N GLY A 183 2.48 1.65 9.15
CA GLY A 183 3.80 1.04 9.28
C GLY A 183 4.12 -0.01 8.20
N ALA A 184 3.11 -0.74 7.69
CA ALA A 184 3.30 -1.76 6.65
C ALA A 184 3.31 -1.18 5.23
N ALA A 185 2.39 -0.25 4.97
CA ALA A 185 2.20 0.29 3.62
C ALA A 185 3.22 1.38 3.27
N ASN A 186 3.84 2.02 4.30
CA ASN A 186 4.82 3.10 4.11
C ASN A 186 4.35 4.14 3.08
N ARG A 187 3.06 4.50 3.13
CA ARG A 187 2.41 5.43 2.19
C ARG A 187 2.53 5.02 0.72
N LEU A 188 2.65 3.71 0.46
CA LEU A 188 2.82 3.13 -0.88
C LEU A 188 4.03 3.67 -1.64
N THR A 189 5.12 4.01 -0.93
CA THR A 189 6.36 4.49 -1.54
C THR A 189 7.54 3.62 -1.10
N THR A 190 8.61 3.64 -1.87
CA THR A 190 9.87 2.94 -1.59
C THR A 190 10.87 3.80 -0.81
N ASP A 191 10.56 5.08 -0.68
CA ASP A 191 11.36 6.11 -0.04
C ASP A 191 10.47 7.07 0.77
N PRO A 192 9.71 6.60 1.78
CA PRO A 192 8.89 7.47 2.60
C PRO A 192 9.74 8.57 3.23
N GLN A 193 9.22 9.78 3.27
CA GLN A 193 9.89 10.90 3.93
C GLN A 193 10.23 10.51 5.38
N THR A 194 11.43 10.82 5.83
CA THR A 194 11.97 10.34 7.12
C THR A 194 11.07 10.66 8.31
N ARG A 195 10.56 11.90 8.40
CA ARG A 195 9.57 12.26 9.42
C ARG A 195 8.35 11.35 9.38
N ASN A 196 7.79 11.16 8.19
CA ASN A 196 6.59 10.36 8.00
C ASN A 196 6.84 8.89 8.37
N TYR A 197 7.99 8.37 7.99
CA TYR A 197 8.39 7.01 8.34
C TYR A 197 8.46 6.80 9.86
N PHE A 198 9.05 7.74 10.58
CA PHE A 198 9.11 7.68 12.06
C PHE A 198 7.72 7.78 12.67
N GLN A 199 6.88 8.72 12.25
CA GLN A 199 5.51 8.87 12.75
C GLN A 199 4.66 7.64 12.49
N ASP A 200 4.74 7.08 11.28
CA ASP A 200 3.94 5.92 10.86
C ASP A 200 4.35 4.63 11.59
N ASN A 201 5.62 4.51 12.02
CA ASN A 201 6.12 3.32 12.72
C ASN A 201 6.17 3.47 14.26
N MET A 202 6.14 4.69 14.78
CA MET A 202 6.20 4.94 16.22
C MET A 202 5.04 4.27 16.98
N GLY A 203 3.84 4.29 16.41
CA GLY A 203 2.66 3.64 16.99
C GLY A 203 2.81 2.12 17.16
N LEU A 204 3.69 1.48 16.39
CA LEU A 204 4.00 0.06 16.55
C LEU A 204 4.67 -0.25 17.90
N SER A 205 5.29 0.72 18.55
CA SER A 205 5.88 0.53 19.90
C SER A 205 4.85 -0.02 20.89
N PHE A 206 3.57 0.33 20.73
CA PHE A 206 2.48 -0.09 21.60
C PHE A 206 1.86 -1.43 21.26
N ILE A 207 1.97 -1.89 20.01
CA ILE A 207 1.21 -3.05 19.49
C ILE A 207 2.06 -4.13 18.85
N ASP A 208 3.22 -3.79 18.30
CA ASP A 208 4.21 -4.71 17.72
C ASP A 208 5.64 -4.17 17.93
N PRO A 209 6.17 -4.24 19.18
CA PRO A 209 7.47 -3.66 19.50
C PRO A 209 8.63 -4.20 18.67
N LEU A 210 8.57 -5.46 18.24
CA LEU A 210 9.63 -6.06 17.41
C LEU A 210 9.70 -5.39 16.04
N ARG A 211 8.54 -5.08 15.48
CA ARG A 211 8.45 -4.37 14.21
C ARG A 211 8.87 -2.91 14.35
N ALA A 212 8.46 -2.24 15.44
CA ALA A 212 8.92 -0.89 15.75
C ALA A 212 10.45 -0.83 15.84
N ARG A 213 11.06 -1.78 16.54
CA ARG A 213 12.52 -1.93 16.65
C ARG A 213 13.18 -2.09 15.30
N SER A 214 12.66 -2.97 14.47
CA SER A 214 13.19 -3.22 13.13
C SER A 214 13.10 -1.97 12.25
N ALA A 215 11.98 -1.26 12.29
CA ALA A 215 11.79 -0.02 11.55
C ALA A 215 12.75 1.08 12.02
N PHE A 216 12.92 1.24 13.32
CA PHE A 216 13.86 2.20 13.90
C PHE A 216 15.29 1.92 13.44
N LEU A 217 15.77 0.67 13.59
CA LEU A 217 17.13 0.28 13.19
C LEU A 217 17.36 0.42 11.67
N ASN A 218 16.33 0.15 10.84
CA ASN A 218 16.42 0.37 9.40
C ASN A 218 16.64 1.84 9.05
N ALA A 219 15.99 2.75 9.76
CA ALA A 219 16.20 4.18 9.55
C ALA A 219 17.56 4.66 10.04
N VAL A 220 17.98 4.25 11.24
CA VAL A 220 19.26 4.69 11.82
C VAL A 220 20.47 4.23 11.01
N LYS A 221 20.41 3.05 10.35
CA LYS A 221 21.45 2.60 9.42
C LYS A 221 21.65 3.52 8.20
N GLN A 222 20.73 4.41 7.95
CA GLN A 222 20.79 5.37 6.85
C GLN A 222 21.23 6.76 7.29
N GLN A 223 21.62 6.92 8.55
CA GLN A 223 22.20 8.14 9.07
C GLN A 223 23.61 8.34 8.50
N SER A 224 23.98 9.58 8.14
CA SER A 224 25.32 9.94 7.73
C SER A 224 26.27 10.10 8.92
N VAL A 225 27.58 10.01 8.67
CA VAL A 225 28.63 10.14 9.67
C VAL A 225 28.60 11.48 10.43
N ASN A 226 28.06 12.53 9.82
CA ASN A 226 27.85 13.84 10.46
C ASN A 226 26.59 13.92 11.34
N GLY A 227 25.85 12.80 11.48
CA GLY A 227 24.61 12.73 12.26
C GLY A 227 23.35 13.14 11.50
N ALA A 228 23.43 13.57 10.25
CA ALA A 228 22.27 13.93 9.47
C ALA A 228 21.45 12.70 9.07
N MET A 229 20.12 12.80 9.14
CA MET A 229 19.21 11.83 8.59
C MET A 229 18.90 12.17 7.12
N PRO A 230 18.75 11.18 6.23
CA PRO A 230 18.29 11.45 4.87
C PRO A 230 16.85 11.97 4.86
N ASP A 231 16.45 12.63 3.80
CA ASP A 231 15.07 13.15 3.66
C ASP A 231 14.02 12.05 3.41
N GLY A 232 14.45 10.88 2.98
CA GLY A 232 13.61 9.70 2.84
C GLY A 232 14.34 8.43 3.26
N ILE A 233 13.61 7.50 3.87
CA ILE A 233 14.14 6.20 4.25
C ILE A 233 13.98 5.21 3.11
N LEU A 234 15.08 4.68 2.60
CA LEU A 234 15.06 3.67 1.54
C LEU A 234 14.62 2.32 2.12
N LEU A 235 13.55 1.76 1.56
CA LEU A 235 12.96 0.51 2.03
C LEU A 235 13.55 -0.73 1.33
N HIS A 236 14.28 -0.51 0.24
CA HIS A 236 14.92 -1.58 -0.53
C HIS A 236 16.31 -1.12 -0.98
N ALA A 237 17.23 -2.07 -1.11
CA ALA A 237 18.61 -1.78 -1.55
C ALA A 237 18.68 -1.12 -2.93
N GLU A 238 17.70 -1.37 -3.79
CA GLU A 238 17.62 -0.80 -5.15
C GLU A 238 16.82 0.52 -5.21
N ALA A 239 16.25 0.97 -4.08
CA ALA A 239 15.50 2.21 -4.03
C ALA A 239 16.45 3.42 -4.10
N SER A 240 15.95 4.51 -4.64
CA SER A 240 16.61 5.82 -4.62
C SER A 240 15.61 6.89 -4.18
N LEU A 241 16.11 7.98 -3.59
CA LEU A 241 15.27 9.08 -3.18
C LEU A 241 14.63 9.74 -4.42
N LYS A 242 13.31 9.88 -4.39
CA LYS A 242 12.57 10.66 -5.39
C LYS A 242 12.86 12.14 -5.22
N TYR A 243 12.67 12.90 -6.29
CA TYR A 243 12.94 14.34 -6.29
C TYR A 243 12.33 15.10 -5.12
N ILE A 244 11.08 14.76 -4.77
CA ILE A 244 10.37 15.39 -3.65
C ILE A 244 11.03 15.14 -2.28
N ASN A 245 11.78 14.05 -2.15
CA ASN A 245 12.49 13.67 -0.94
C ASN A 245 13.98 14.06 -0.97
N GLN A 246 14.37 14.95 -1.87
CA GLN A 246 15.73 15.54 -1.93
C GLN A 246 15.78 16.96 -1.38
N ILE A 247 14.66 17.45 -0.84
CA ILE A 247 14.57 18.78 -0.23
C ILE A 247 14.88 18.64 1.27
N PRO A 248 15.97 19.25 1.78
CA PRO A 248 16.36 19.11 3.17
C PRO A 248 15.28 19.57 4.16
N HIS A 249 15.05 18.75 5.19
CA HIS A 249 14.14 19.05 6.28
C HIS A 249 14.89 19.06 7.60
N ALA A 250 14.65 20.07 8.42
CA ALA A 250 15.39 20.27 9.68
C ALA A 250 14.88 19.41 10.85
N ASP A 251 13.70 18.81 10.73
CA ASP A 251 13.01 18.15 11.85
C ASP A 251 13.23 16.63 11.95
N HIS A 252 13.98 16.03 11.03
CA HIS A 252 14.21 14.58 11.03
C HIS A 252 14.89 14.07 12.30
N GLY A 253 15.89 14.78 12.78
CA GLY A 253 16.58 14.43 14.05
C GLY A 253 15.67 14.51 15.26
N VAL A 254 14.73 15.45 15.28
CA VAL A 254 13.73 15.57 16.36
C VAL A 254 12.81 14.35 16.36
N TRP A 255 12.30 13.93 15.20
CA TRP A 255 11.44 12.75 15.09
C TRP A 255 12.16 11.45 15.40
N LEU A 256 13.45 11.34 15.07
CA LEU A 256 14.28 10.22 15.49
C LEU A 256 14.29 10.08 17.01
N THR A 257 14.52 11.20 17.72
CA THR A 257 14.59 11.23 19.19
C THR A 257 13.24 10.90 19.82
N ILE A 258 12.16 11.46 19.29
CA ILE A 258 10.79 11.18 19.77
C ILE A 258 10.44 9.70 19.60
N PHE A 259 10.76 9.10 18.45
CA PHE A 259 10.50 7.68 18.23
C PHE A 259 11.33 6.82 19.19
N LEU A 260 12.63 7.10 19.34
CA LEU A 260 13.48 6.37 20.28
C LEU A 260 12.93 6.42 21.70
N GLN A 261 12.57 7.61 22.18
CA GLN A 261 12.01 7.78 23.51
C GLN A 261 10.72 6.99 23.67
N THR A 262 9.76 7.14 22.73
CA THR A 262 8.49 6.40 22.78
C THR A 262 8.72 4.91 22.84
N TYR A 263 9.64 4.40 22.02
CA TYR A 263 9.97 2.97 21.99
C TYR A 263 10.55 2.49 23.32
N LEU A 264 11.51 3.23 23.89
CA LEU A 264 12.16 2.85 25.16
C LEU A 264 11.18 2.94 26.34
N ASP A 265 10.34 3.97 26.38
CA ASP A 265 9.34 4.15 27.44
C ASP A 265 8.32 3.00 27.46
N GLU A 266 7.91 2.53 26.28
CA GLU A 266 6.94 1.43 26.18
C GLU A 266 7.55 0.04 26.38
N THR A 267 8.77 -0.17 25.91
CA THR A 267 9.34 -1.53 25.84
C THR A 267 10.37 -1.82 26.89
N ASN A 268 10.98 -0.80 27.47
CA ASN A 268 12.16 -0.88 28.34
C ASN A 268 13.34 -1.66 27.68
N ASP A 269 13.39 -1.71 26.34
CA ASP A 269 14.45 -2.38 25.58
C ASP A 269 15.72 -1.51 25.52
N VAL A 270 16.39 -1.31 26.65
CA VAL A 270 17.64 -0.57 26.70
C VAL A 270 18.78 -1.22 25.89
N ASN A 271 18.64 -2.52 25.54
CA ASN A 271 19.59 -3.21 24.70
C ASN A 271 19.62 -2.64 23.27
N LEU A 272 18.56 -1.95 22.84
CA LEU A 272 18.58 -1.23 21.58
C LEU A 272 19.76 -0.26 21.48
N LEU A 273 20.10 0.40 22.58
CA LEU A 273 21.17 1.41 22.67
C LEU A 273 22.59 0.81 22.57
N THR A 274 22.72 -0.49 22.74
CA THR A 274 24.02 -1.18 22.64
C THR A 274 24.35 -1.66 21.22
N ASN A 275 23.42 -1.49 20.27
CA ASN A 275 23.65 -1.88 18.88
C ASN A 275 24.67 -0.94 18.24
N THR A 276 25.70 -1.52 17.64
CA THR A 276 26.62 -0.79 16.76
C THR A 276 26.12 -0.93 15.32
N LEU A 277 25.88 0.21 14.68
CA LEU A 277 25.36 0.27 13.32
C LEU A 277 26.35 1.07 12.45
N PRO A 278 26.56 0.67 11.18
CA PRO A 278 27.32 1.48 10.23
C PRO A 278 26.54 2.73 9.86
N PHE A 279 27.23 3.82 9.57
CA PHE A 279 26.66 4.94 8.85
C PHE A 279 26.51 4.60 7.36
N ILE A 280 25.59 5.27 6.66
CA ILE A 280 25.35 4.98 5.22
C ILE A 280 26.56 5.30 4.35
N ASP A 281 27.36 6.29 4.75
CA ASP A 281 28.55 6.79 4.09
C ASP A 281 29.85 6.27 4.74
N SER A 282 29.77 5.23 5.58
CA SER A 282 30.95 4.55 6.08
C SER A 282 31.70 3.83 4.96
N PRO A 283 33.04 3.90 4.91
CA PRO A 283 33.83 3.22 3.89
C PRO A 283 33.69 1.70 3.97
#